data_572a3e0b61ef885063ded64a9d63b326
#
_entry.id   572a3e0b61ef885063ded64a9d63b326
#
_cell.length_a   1.000
_cell.length_b   1.000
_cell.length_c   1.000
_cell.angle_alpha   90.00
_cell.angle_beta   90.00
_cell.angle_gamma   90.00
#
_symmetry.space_group_name_H-M   'P 1'
#
loop_
_entity.id
_entity.type
_entity.pdbx_description
1 polymer ?
#
loop_
_entity_poly.entity_id
_entity_poly.type
_entity_poly.pdbx_seq_one_letter_code
_entity_poly.pdbx_strand_id
1 'polypeptide(L)'
;MAKPGRNDRCPCGSGKKYKACCLTRDEAAEHERLAAEQAEREERAAAKRLELRKVRDAITADFAASLDDREDDLEETVDAALRFIHEGKLEQIETAARHLMDRYPDIPDGWEFLGHVHEKRGENREAVACYRHVLEIINRTPDHFDPEYTQRFEDQIAELDSPPAT
;
A
#
# COMPACT_ATOMS: atom_id res chain seq x y z
N MET A 1 16.73 30.57 26.48
CA MET A 1 16.46 32.02 26.59
C MET A 1 15.25 32.35 25.71
N ALA A 2 14.36 33.24 26.15
CA ALA A 2 13.21 33.65 25.36
C ALA A 2 13.67 34.45 24.11
N LYS A 3 13.02 34.23 22.95
CA LYS A 3 13.32 34.94 21.70
C LYS A 3 12.96 36.42 21.88
N PRO A 4 13.84 37.40 21.54
CA PRO A 4 13.51 38.81 21.68
C PRO A 4 12.35 39.22 20.76
N GLY A 5 11.52 40.15 21.21
CA GLY A 5 10.45 40.72 20.41
C GLY A 5 11.01 41.55 19.24
N ARG A 6 10.29 41.63 18.11
CA ARG A 6 10.74 42.33 16.88
C ARG A 6 11.20 43.79 17.14
N ASN A 7 10.58 44.47 18.12
CA ASN A 7 10.84 45.85 18.43
C ASN A 7 11.81 46.05 19.63
N ASP A 8 12.21 44.96 20.27
CA ASP A 8 13.17 45.01 21.39
C ASP A 8 14.56 45.41 20.94
N ARG A 9 15.41 45.83 21.90
CA ARG A 9 16.84 46.05 21.60
C ARG A 9 17.52 44.75 21.19
N CYS A 10 18.31 44.81 20.14
CA CYS A 10 19.00 43.62 19.62
C CYS A 10 20.02 43.12 20.69
N PRO A 11 19.99 41.82 21.04
CA PRO A 11 20.91 41.24 22.05
C PRO A 11 22.37 41.23 21.59
N CYS A 12 22.65 41.48 20.30
CA CYS A 12 24.03 41.59 19.79
C CYS A 12 24.77 42.84 20.25
N GLY A 13 24.13 43.73 21.00
CA GLY A 13 24.76 44.95 21.51
C GLY A 13 24.85 46.14 20.51
N SER A 14 24.27 46.00 19.30
CA SER A 14 24.33 47.06 18.26
C SER A 14 23.49 48.29 18.57
N GLY A 15 22.67 48.28 19.62
CA GLY A 15 21.75 49.36 19.98
C GLY A 15 20.53 49.48 19.03
N LYS A 16 20.48 48.76 17.94
CA LYS A 16 19.37 48.76 17.00
C LYS A 16 18.21 47.86 17.45
N LYS A 17 17.00 48.08 16.91
CA LYS A 17 15.89 47.16 17.14
C LYS A 17 16.16 45.81 16.47
N TYR A 18 15.72 44.70 17.10
CA TYR A 18 15.98 43.33 16.64
C TYR A 18 15.58 43.11 15.17
N LYS A 19 14.42 43.64 14.75
CA LYS A 19 13.95 43.57 13.36
C LYS A 19 14.86 44.24 12.33
N ALA A 20 15.60 45.25 12.74
CA ALA A 20 16.53 46.02 11.89
C ALA A 20 17.98 45.58 12.03
N CYS A 21 18.24 44.46 12.71
CA CYS A 21 19.58 43.94 12.97
C CYS A 21 19.68 42.43 12.75
N CYS A 22 19.41 41.60 13.78
CA CYS A 22 19.67 40.16 13.70
C CYS A 22 18.47 39.32 13.28
N LEU A 23 17.24 39.86 13.26
CA LEU A 23 16.04 39.07 13.04
C LEU A 23 16.12 38.22 11.74
N THR A 24 16.45 38.83 10.62
CA THR A 24 16.49 38.11 9.32
C THR A 24 17.54 37.00 9.31
N ARG A 25 18.71 37.25 9.96
CA ARG A 25 19.74 36.24 10.07
C ARG A 25 19.31 35.08 10.97
N ASP A 26 18.68 35.39 12.10
CA ASP A 26 18.26 34.40 13.07
C ASP A 26 17.05 33.59 12.55
N GLU A 27 16.13 34.22 11.78
CA GLU A 27 15.05 33.53 11.05
C GLU A 27 15.61 32.60 9.94
N ALA A 28 16.61 33.04 9.19
CA ALA A 28 17.28 32.22 8.17
C ALA A 28 17.97 31.00 8.80
N ALA A 29 18.72 31.20 9.89
CA ALA A 29 19.38 30.12 10.61
C ALA A 29 18.39 29.09 11.21
N GLU A 30 17.24 29.56 11.72
CA GLU A 30 16.18 28.68 12.22
C GLU A 30 15.53 27.89 11.09
N HIS A 31 15.27 28.54 9.95
CA HIS A 31 14.72 27.88 8.76
C HIS A 31 15.69 26.80 8.22
N GLU A 32 16.98 27.10 8.16
CA GLU A 32 18.02 26.14 7.75
C GLU A 32 18.08 24.93 8.71
N ARG A 33 18.02 25.18 10.02
CA ARG A 33 17.99 24.10 11.01
C ARG A 33 16.76 23.21 10.86
N LEU A 34 15.56 23.81 10.69
CA LEU A 34 14.32 23.05 10.51
C LEU A 34 14.34 22.24 9.20
N ALA A 35 14.88 22.81 8.13
CA ALA A 35 15.05 22.10 6.87
C ALA A 35 16.02 20.90 7.01
N ALA A 36 17.12 21.07 7.74
CA ALA A 36 18.06 19.99 8.01
C ALA A 36 17.42 18.88 8.86
N GLU A 37 16.66 19.25 9.91
CA GLU A 37 15.92 18.27 10.73
C GLU A 37 14.86 17.51 9.92
N GLN A 38 14.17 18.18 8.99
CA GLN A 38 13.22 17.52 8.10
C GLN A 38 13.91 16.56 7.14
N ALA A 39 15.01 16.98 6.51
CA ALA A 39 15.78 16.14 5.61
C ALA A 39 16.30 14.87 6.33
N GLU A 40 16.82 15.01 7.55
CA GLU A 40 17.26 13.86 8.34
C GLU A 40 16.10 12.89 8.70
N ARG A 41 14.91 13.42 9.01
CA ARG A 41 13.72 12.59 9.26
C ARG A 41 13.27 11.85 8.01
N GLU A 42 13.29 12.53 6.87
CA GLU A 42 12.93 11.93 5.57
C GLU A 42 13.91 10.82 5.18
N GLU A 43 15.21 11.05 5.36
CA GLU A 43 16.26 10.06 5.10
C GLU A 43 16.09 8.82 6.00
N ARG A 44 15.86 9.00 7.29
CA ARG A 44 15.58 7.89 8.24
C ARG A 44 14.30 7.13 7.86
N ALA A 45 13.25 7.84 7.44
CA ALA A 45 12.01 7.22 7.00
C ALA A 45 12.21 6.43 5.70
N ALA A 46 12.97 6.95 4.75
CA ALA A 46 13.30 6.28 3.49
C ALA A 46 14.15 5.01 3.74
N ALA A 47 15.15 5.09 4.61
CA ALA A 47 15.96 3.93 4.99
C ALA A 47 15.11 2.82 5.63
N LYS A 48 14.19 3.19 6.54
CA LYS A 48 13.27 2.23 7.16
C LYS A 48 12.33 1.58 6.14
N ARG A 49 11.79 2.37 5.18
CA ARG A 49 10.95 1.83 4.10
C ARG A 49 11.72 0.84 3.22
N LEU A 50 12.97 1.15 2.89
CA LEU A 50 13.82 0.26 2.10
C LEU A 50 14.09 -1.06 2.83
N GLU A 51 14.36 -1.02 4.12
CA GLU A 51 14.59 -2.23 4.92
C GLU A 51 13.33 -3.11 5.01
N LEU A 52 12.17 -2.49 5.29
CA LEU A 52 10.89 -3.20 5.29
C LEU A 52 10.59 -3.84 3.92
N ARG A 53 10.90 -3.13 2.83
CA ARG A 53 10.75 -3.66 1.49
C ARG A 53 11.61 -4.90 1.25
N LYS A 54 12.89 -4.88 1.65
CA LYS A 54 13.79 -6.04 1.51
C LYS A 54 13.27 -7.26 2.27
N VAL A 55 12.80 -7.07 3.51
CA VAL A 55 12.22 -8.16 4.31
C VAL A 55 10.98 -8.73 3.65
N ARG A 56 10.08 -7.88 3.18
CA ARG A 56 8.89 -8.29 2.44
C ARG A 56 9.25 -9.09 1.19
N ASP A 57 10.16 -8.54 0.36
CA ASP A 57 10.56 -9.15 -0.92
C ASP A 57 11.25 -10.52 -0.67
N ALA A 58 11.99 -10.68 0.43
CA ALA A 58 12.57 -11.96 0.83
C ALA A 58 11.50 -12.99 1.23
N ILE A 59 10.49 -12.59 2.01
CA ILE A 59 9.39 -13.49 2.43
C ILE A 59 8.57 -13.93 1.21
N THR A 60 8.27 -13.00 0.27
CA THR A 60 7.52 -13.34 -0.93
C THR A 60 8.30 -14.25 -1.87
N ALA A 61 9.62 -14.04 -2.00
CA ALA A 61 10.49 -14.88 -2.81
C ALA A 61 10.60 -16.31 -2.24
N ASP A 62 10.72 -16.46 -0.93
CA ASP A 62 10.75 -17.77 -0.26
C ASP A 62 9.43 -18.54 -0.48
N PHE A 63 8.29 -17.85 -0.34
CA PHE A 63 6.99 -18.45 -0.62
C PHE A 63 6.83 -18.82 -2.10
N ALA A 64 7.19 -17.93 -3.03
CA ALA A 64 7.12 -18.20 -4.47
C ALA A 64 7.99 -19.42 -4.86
N ALA A 65 9.21 -19.51 -4.32
CA ALA A 65 10.08 -20.67 -4.54
C ALA A 65 9.48 -21.98 -4.02
N SER A 66 8.67 -21.93 -2.96
CA SER A 66 7.99 -23.12 -2.41
C SER A 66 6.85 -23.62 -3.29
N LEU A 67 6.31 -22.79 -4.18
CA LEU A 67 5.22 -23.14 -5.10
C LEU A 67 5.72 -23.71 -6.45
N ASP A 68 6.93 -23.34 -6.89
CA ASP A 68 7.43 -23.60 -8.25
C ASP A 68 7.82 -25.08 -8.51
N ASP A 69 7.91 -25.91 -7.47
CA ASP A 69 8.45 -27.30 -7.53
C ASP A 69 7.36 -28.38 -7.70
N ARG A 70 6.07 -28.03 -7.92
CA ARG A 70 4.95 -28.99 -7.90
C ARG A 70 4.19 -29.03 -9.22
N GLU A 71 3.85 -30.25 -9.69
CA GLU A 71 3.08 -30.46 -10.94
C GLU A 71 1.60 -30.06 -10.84
N ASP A 72 0.99 -30.19 -9.64
CA ASP A 72 -0.38 -29.78 -9.36
C ASP A 72 -0.45 -29.22 -7.93
N ASP A 73 -0.50 -27.91 -7.82
CA ASP A 73 -0.47 -27.16 -6.56
C ASP A 73 -1.70 -26.26 -6.35
N LEU A 74 -2.73 -26.41 -7.20
CA LEU A 74 -3.91 -25.55 -7.19
C LEU A 74 -4.57 -25.50 -5.81
N GLU A 75 -4.98 -26.67 -5.28
CA GLU A 75 -5.70 -26.76 -4.01
C GLU A 75 -4.85 -26.22 -2.87
N GLU A 76 -3.57 -26.59 -2.83
CA GLU A 76 -2.66 -26.13 -1.78
C GLU A 76 -2.39 -24.63 -1.84
N THR A 77 -2.29 -24.05 -3.04
CA THR A 77 -2.10 -22.60 -3.22
C THR A 77 -3.35 -21.83 -2.84
N VAL A 78 -4.54 -22.32 -3.18
CA VAL A 78 -5.82 -21.73 -2.76
C VAL A 78 -5.94 -21.78 -1.25
N ASP A 79 -5.69 -22.91 -0.62
CA ASP A 79 -5.72 -23.07 0.85
C ASP A 79 -4.70 -22.14 1.55
N ALA A 80 -3.51 -22.00 0.98
CA ALA A 80 -2.51 -21.06 1.49
C ALA A 80 -3.00 -19.60 1.39
N ALA A 81 -3.57 -19.21 0.26
CA ALA A 81 -4.14 -17.87 0.08
C ALA A 81 -5.25 -17.58 1.08
N LEU A 82 -6.17 -18.52 1.29
CA LEU A 82 -7.25 -18.39 2.28
C LEU A 82 -6.71 -18.23 3.71
N ARG A 83 -5.67 -18.99 4.09
CA ARG A 83 -4.99 -18.80 5.38
C ARG A 83 -4.37 -17.41 5.49
N PHE A 84 -3.70 -16.91 4.43
CA PHE A 84 -3.11 -15.58 4.43
C PHE A 84 -4.15 -14.47 4.49
N ILE A 85 -5.34 -14.66 3.90
CA ILE A 85 -6.48 -13.74 4.06
C ILE A 85 -6.87 -13.65 5.54
N HIS A 86 -7.02 -14.80 6.20
CA HIS A 86 -7.38 -14.84 7.62
C HIS A 86 -6.31 -14.19 8.52
N GLU A 87 -5.05 -14.30 8.14
CA GLU A 87 -3.91 -13.71 8.86
C GLU A 87 -3.62 -12.24 8.45
N GLY A 88 -4.29 -11.70 7.45
CA GLY A 88 -4.09 -10.34 6.93
C GLY A 88 -2.74 -10.13 6.22
N LYS A 89 -2.16 -11.17 5.65
CA LYS A 89 -0.85 -11.17 4.99
C LYS A 89 -0.94 -10.83 3.50
N LEU A 90 -1.19 -9.56 3.18
CA LEU A 90 -1.52 -9.10 1.82
C LEU A 90 -0.44 -9.44 0.77
N GLU A 91 0.84 -9.37 1.10
CA GLU A 91 1.93 -9.69 0.17
C GLU A 91 1.96 -11.17 -0.22
N GLN A 92 1.67 -12.06 0.72
CA GLN A 92 1.61 -13.50 0.46
C GLN A 92 0.36 -13.86 -0.35
N ILE A 93 -0.78 -13.20 -0.08
CA ILE A 93 -2.00 -13.34 -0.90
C ILE A 93 -1.71 -12.91 -2.34
N GLU A 94 -1.07 -11.74 -2.53
CA GLU A 94 -0.71 -11.26 -3.86
C GLU A 94 0.21 -12.22 -4.61
N THR A 95 1.19 -12.82 -3.90
CA THR A 95 2.11 -13.80 -4.48
C THR A 95 1.36 -15.07 -4.92
N ALA A 96 0.49 -15.62 -4.07
CA ALA A 96 -0.35 -16.77 -4.39
C ALA A 96 -1.31 -16.47 -5.56
N ALA A 97 -1.95 -15.30 -5.55
CA ALA A 97 -2.85 -14.86 -6.60
C ALA A 97 -2.15 -14.80 -7.97
N ARG A 98 -0.96 -14.21 -8.03
CA ARG A 98 -0.17 -14.13 -9.28
C ARG A 98 0.27 -15.50 -9.78
N HIS A 99 0.67 -16.40 -8.88
CA HIS A 99 0.99 -17.78 -9.21
C HIS A 99 -0.22 -18.51 -9.80
N LEU A 100 -1.40 -18.40 -9.18
CA LEU A 100 -2.64 -18.97 -9.69
C LEU A 100 -3.01 -18.41 -11.07
N MET A 101 -2.91 -17.11 -11.29
CA MET A 101 -3.20 -16.47 -12.57
C MET A 101 -2.27 -16.94 -13.70
N ASP A 102 -0.99 -17.18 -13.40
CA ASP A 102 0.00 -17.64 -14.37
C ASP A 102 -0.20 -19.11 -14.71
N ARG A 103 -0.42 -19.95 -13.73
CA ARG A 103 -0.49 -21.40 -13.87
C ARG A 103 -1.89 -21.90 -14.23
N TYR A 104 -2.92 -21.23 -13.73
CA TYR A 104 -4.33 -21.62 -13.88
C TYR A 104 -5.20 -20.44 -14.38
N PRO A 105 -4.95 -19.91 -15.60
CA PRO A 105 -5.58 -18.66 -16.08
C PRO A 105 -7.10 -18.77 -16.26
N ASP A 106 -7.65 -19.98 -16.37
CA ASP A 106 -9.08 -20.22 -16.54
C ASP A 106 -9.83 -20.40 -15.19
N ILE A 107 -9.12 -20.27 -14.05
CA ILE A 107 -9.69 -20.37 -12.71
C ILE A 107 -9.79 -18.96 -12.11
N PRO A 108 -10.96 -18.58 -11.53
CA PRO A 108 -11.19 -17.22 -11.04
C PRO A 108 -10.42 -16.86 -9.78
N ASP A 109 -9.96 -17.84 -8.98
CA ASP A 109 -9.39 -17.68 -7.64
C ASP A 109 -8.23 -16.67 -7.61
N GLY A 110 -7.33 -16.72 -8.59
CA GLY A 110 -6.20 -15.79 -8.66
C GLY A 110 -6.66 -14.33 -8.78
N TRP A 111 -7.65 -14.08 -9.62
CA TRP A 111 -8.24 -12.74 -9.78
C TRP A 111 -9.06 -12.32 -8.56
N GLU A 112 -9.79 -13.25 -7.94
CA GLU A 112 -10.51 -12.99 -6.68
C GLU A 112 -9.55 -12.55 -5.57
N PHE A 113 -8.48 -13.31 -5.36
CA PHE A 113 -7.49 -12.99 -4.33
C PHE A 113 -6.75 -11.68 -4.59
N LEU A 114 -6.41 -11.39 -5.84
CA LEU A 114 -5.79 -10.12 -6.21
C LEU A 114 -6.76 -8.95 -5.99
N GLY A 115 -8.03 -9.11 -6.35
CA GLY A 115 -9.09 -8.13 -6.07
C GLY A 115 -9.22 -7.84 -4.57
N HIS A 116 -9.21 -8.88 -3.74
CA HIS A 116 -9.22 -8.73 -2.29
C HIS A 116 -8.00 -7.92 -1.77
N VAL A 117 -6.80 -8.16 -2.31
CA VAL A 117 -5.61 -7.39 -1.95
C VAL A 117 -5.78 -5.91 -2.27
N HIS A 118 -6.25 -5.57 -3.47
CA HIS A 118 -6.49 -4.19 -3.89
C HIS A 118 -7.56 -3.52 -3.03
N GLU A 119 -8.65 -4.21 -2.71
CA GLU A 119 -9.69 -3.73 -1.81
C GLU A 119 -9.13 -3.37 -0.43
N LYS A 120 -8.33 -4.25 0.18
CA LYS A 120 -7.68 -4.00 1.48
C LYS A 120 -6.67 -2.86 1.46
N ARG A 121 -6.12 -2.54 0.29
CA ARG A 121 -5.23 -1.37 0.08
C ARG A 121 -6.02 -0.08 -0.21
N GLY A 122 -7.34 -0.16 -0.41
CA GLY A 122 -8.18 0.97 -0.82
C GLY A 122 -8.04 1.34 -2.30
N GLU A 123 -7.51 0.44 -3.11
CA GLU A 123 -7.29 0.56 -4.54
C GLU A 123 -8.55 0.06 -5.29
N ASN A 124 -9.68 0.77 -5.08
CA ASN A 124 -11.00 0.30 -5.49
C ASN A 124 -11.13 0.05 -7.00
N ARG A 125 -10.47 0.88 -7.83
CA ARG A 125 -10.51 0.71 -9.30
C ARG A 125 -9.85 -0.58 -9.76
N GLU A 126 -8.72 -0.91 -9.16
CA GLU A 126 -7.94 -2.11 -9.40
C GLU A 126 -8.71 -3.35 -8.91
N ALA A 127 -9.33 -3.26 -7.73
CA ALA A 127 -10.20 -4.31 -7.20
C ALA A 127 -11.37 -4.60 -8.14
N VAL A 128 -12.09 -3.58 -8.60
CA VAL A 128 -13.19 -3.70 -9.57
C VAL A 128 -12.72 -4.34 -10.87
N ALA A 129 -11.55 -3.98 -11.37
CA ALA A 129 -10.98 -4.59 -12.56
C ALA A 129 -10.76 -6.10 -12.38
N CYS A 130 -10.20 -6.52 -11.24
CA CYS A 130 -10.00 -7.92 -10.90
C CYS A 130 -11.34 -8.68 -10.81
N TYR A 131 -12.34 -8.14 -10.12
CA TYR A 131 -13.65 -8.78 -9.98
C TYR A 131 -14.42 -8.87 -11.32
N ARG A 132 -14.24 -7.92 -12.23
CA ARG A 132 -14.76 -8.04 -13.60
C ARG A 132 -14.11 -9.20 -14.35
N HIS A 133 -12.81 -9.44 -14.18
CA HIS A 133 -12.15 -10.62 -14.75
C HIS A 133 -12.70 -11.94 -14.16
N VAL A 134 -13.00 -11.98 -12.86
CA VAL A 134 -13.70 -13.13 -12.27
C VAL A 134 -15.02 -13.39 -13.00
N LEU A 135 -15.86 -12.36 -13.20
CA LEU A 135 -17.13 -12.49 -13.92
C LEU A 135 -16.93 -12.90 -15.39
N GLU A 136 -15.87 -12.44 -16.06
CA GLU A 136 -15.55 -12.87 -17.42
C GLU A 136 -15.23 -14.37 -17.48
N ILE A 137 -14.49 -14.91 -16.52
CA ILE A 137 -14.18 -16.35 -16.43
C ILE A 137 -15.46 -17.14 -16.17
N ILE A 138 -16.26 -16.74 -15.17
CA ILE A 138 -17.54 -17.38 -14.85
C ILE A 138 -18.48 -17.43 -16.07
N ASN A 139 -18.59 -16.33 -16.81
CA ASN A 139 -19.46 -16.24 -17.98
C ASN A 139 -19.04 -17.14 -19.15
N ARG A 140 -17.79 -17.63 -19.17
CA ARG A 140 -17.36 -18.64 -20.18
C ARG A 140 -17.90 -20.04 -19.87
N THR A 141 -18.10 -20.36 -18.59
CA THR A 141 -18.52 -21.67 -18.11
C THR A 141 -19.54 -21.53 -16.96
N PRO A 142 -20.72 -20.90 -17.21
CA PRO A 142 -21.66 -20.52 -16.14
C PRO A 142 -22.23 -21.73 -15.37
N ASP A 143 -22.34 -22.88 -16.01
CA ASP A 143 -22.85 -24.11 -15.38
C ASP A 143 -21.93 -24.69 -14.31
N HIS A 144 -20.69 -24.22 -14.21
CA HIS A 144 -19.71 -24.67 -13.22
C HIS A 144 -19.75 -23.83 -11.91
N PHE A 145 -20.47 -22.73 -11.91
CA PHE A 145 -20.50 -21.82 -10.78
C PHE A 145 -21.92 -21.63 -10.24
N ASP A 146 -22.01 -21.50 -8.91
CA ASP A 146 -23.27 -21.17 -8.26
C ASP A 146 -23.68 -19.71 -8.62
N PRO A 147 -24.96 -19.45 -8.92
CA PRO A 147 -25.46 -18.09 -9.15
C PRO A 147 -25.17 -17.12 -8.00
N GLU A 148 -25.17 -17.60 -6.75
CA GLU A 148 -24.84 -16.78 -5.60
C GLU A 148 -23.37 -16.33 -5.61
N TYR A 149 -22.47 -17.16 -6.14
CA TYR A 149 -21.07 -16.80 -6.33
C TYR A 149 -20.91 -15.64 -7.32
N THR A 150 -21.62 -15.68 -8.43
CA THR A 150 -21.64 -14.60 -9.43
C THR A 150 -22.21 -13.31 -8.84
N GLN A 151 -23.38 -13.39 -8.17
CA GLN A 151 -24.04 -12.24 -7.58
C GLN A 151 -23.16 -11.52 -6.54
N ARG A 152 -22.37 -12.26 -5.78
CA ARG A 152 -21.41 -11.69 -4.80
C ARG A 152 -20.45 -10.70 -5.46
N PHE A 153 -19.89 -11.02 -6.64
CA PHE A 153 -18.97 -10.10 -7.33
C PHE A 153 -19.67 -8.92 -7.97
N GLU A 154 -20.89 -9.08 -8.46
CA GLU A 154 -21.70 -7.98 -8.96
C GLU A 154 -22.00 -6.97 -7.85
N ASP A 155 -22.40 -7.43 -6.69
CA ASP A 155 -22.67 -6.60 -5.52
C ASP A 155 -21.39 -5.88 -5.03
N GLN A 156 -20.27 -6.59 -4.98
CA GLN A 156 -18.99 -6.04 -4.54
C GLN A 156 -18.45 -4.97 -5.50
N ILE A 157 -18.60 -5.17 -6.80
CA ILE A 157 -18.29 -4.16 -7.82
C ILE A 157 -19.18 -2.93 -7.63
N ALA A 158 -20.48 -3.11 -7.42
CA ALA A 158 -21.42 -2.00 -7.23
C ALA A 158 -21.09 -1.18 -5.97
N GLU A 159 -20.66 -1.83 -4.90
CA GLU A 159 -20.23 -1.17 -3.66
C GLU A 159 -18.95 -0.34 -3.88
N LEU A 160 -17.94 -0.91 -4.55
CA LEU A 160 -16.65 -0.27 -4.78
C LEU A 160 -16.70 0.85 -5.83
N ASP A 161 -17.59 0.76 -6.82
CA ASP A 161 -17.82 1.81 -7.83
C ASP A 161 -18.70 2.97 -7.29
N SER A 162 -19.33 2.80 -6.10
CA SER A 162 -20.16 3.85 -5.50
C SER A 162 -19.27 4.99 -4.98
N PRO A 163 -19.65 6.28 -5.26
CA PRO A 163 -18.92 7.40 -4.69
C PRO A 163 -19.02 7.36 -3.15
N PRO A 164 -17.96 7.75 -2.41
CA PRO A 164 -18.01 7.80 -0.96
C PRO A 164 -19.20 8.65 -0.50
N ALA A 165 -19.98 8.12 0.44
CA ALA A 165 -21.07 8.86 1.05
C ALA A 165 -20.52 10.14 1.68
N THR A 166 -20.97 11.31 1.16
CA THR A 166 -20.64 12.66 1.65
C THR A 166 -21.29 12.96 3.00
#